data_8ff9711c84cdd74b9e0dcc98cecc5c1e
#
_entry.id   8ff9711c84cdd74b9e0dcc98cecc5c1e
#
_cell.length_a   1.000
_cell.length_b   1.000
_cell.length_c   1.000
_cell.angle_alpha   90.00
_cell.angle_beta   90.00
_cell.angle_gamma   90.00
#
_symmetry.space_group_name_H-M   'P 1'
#
loop_
_entity.id
_entity.type
_entity.pdbx_description
1 polymer ?
#
loop_
_entity_poly.entity_id
_entity_poly.type
_entity_poly.pdbx_seq_one_letter_code
_entity_poly.pdbx_strand_id
1 'polypeptide(L)'
;MTVPLFGLYPQSDFRVTDGHCRDCPTLRQALWYFGAETIAVPKPGIPVAAFTRGVDVGTDLRTWLASRVGSPPPGYPQLIWIAAPQVFGGARLAADTTFVENAEARLRFELTPKMALNRSYFDASSARFFRERSIKIRGAIDGERIVARTLWPEDFRLERAAPPRRLDSNVPASLALRALVRSDPRGGARSPFGVWMLWRRDGVADPLAAGSAALGIMLNGAQGDDDEAHGGHFALVTGSVQENGAIGDWLTNNFYSLDTVSEKGIIAAPVPLDNYLGDLNSGQNWYRPTHMLVAVLRDARAPSLLQGAFNRVYNQFWRHQLVYRHATMNCASISVDVLRWIGWDIPVRGSAGRLAAVLGFPWFVVKERSIAKACTAFDYLWEDQTRLLPAAAFEEIGASLLGLAMAATAAPAQGPPAATLGQMVAEDVDAILFLRLPQFPSSRAFGDSAVVTPREFRARLPKVPQVVPVPDRSFPDALRDGDLLPPRRPPSSYAAAIWGTLLVVGIPIWLYRLWKRRRARSAS
;
A
#
# COMPACT_ATOMS: atom_id res chain seq x y z
N MET A 1 -2.12 24.92 20.24
CA MET A 1 -2.35 24.70 18.80
C MET A 1 -1.51 23.52 18.38
N THR A 2 -2.13 22.45 17.92
CA THR A 2 -1.43 21.29 17.36
C THR A 2 -0.76 21.68 16.05
N VAL A 3 0.54 21.38 15.91
CA VAL A 3 1.28 21.62 14.67
C VAL A 3 0.75 20.68 13.59
N PRO A 4 0.35 21.18 12.40
CA PRO A 4 -0.03 20.31 11.29
C PRO A 4 1.12 19.41 10.86
N LEU A 5 0.84 18.10 10.69
CA LEU A 5 1.84 17.08 10.35
C LEU A 5 1.53 16.41 9.00
N PHE A 6 2.58 15.98 8.30
CA PHE A 6 2.54 14.88 7.34
C PHE A 6 3.12 13.65 8.05
N GLY A 7 2.26 12.77 8.52
CA GLY A 7 2.66 11.62 9.32
C GLY A 7 3.32 12.00 10.63
N LEU A 8 4.66 11.96 10.66
CA LEU A 8 5.50 12.31 11.79
C LEU A 8 6.23 13.66 11.59
N TYR A 9 6.09 14.31 10.45
CA TYR A 9 6.88 15.47 10.06
C TYR A 9 6.04 16.74 10.07
N PRO A 10 6.52 17.85 10.68
CA PRO A 10 5.85 19.13 10.59
C PRO A 10 5.62 19.59 9.15
N GLN A 11 4.40 19.97 8.79
CA GLN A 11 4.12 20.49 7.44
C GLN A 11 4.90 21.77 7.13
N SER A 12 5.23 22.54 8.17
CA SER A 12 6.08 23.75 8.06
C SER A 12 7.46 23.48 7.49
N ASP A 13 7.97 22.25 7.58
CA ASP A 13 9.28 21.87 7.08
C ASP A 13 9.29 21.60 5.57
N PHE A 14 8.13 21.63 4.95
CA PHE A 14 7.96 21.40 3.52
C PHE A 14 7.55 22.67 2.78
N ARG A 15 7.83 22.70 1.50
CA ARG A 15 7.22 23.62 0.54
C ARG A 15 6.45 22.83 -0.50
N VAL A 16 5.34 23.40 -0.97
CA VAL A 16 4.51 22.83 -2.03
C VAL A 16 5.06 23.29 -3.38
N THR A 17 5.20 22.36 -4.32
CA THR A 17 5.67 22.62 -5.67
C THR A 17 5.15 21.54 -6.62
N ASP A 18 5.48 21.62 -7.89
CA ASP A 18 5.27 20.55 -8.87
C ASP A 18 6.57 19.79 -9.16
N GLY A 19 6.48 18.72 -9.92
CA GLY A 19 7.64 17.91 -10.30
C GLY A 19 8.63 18.59 -11.26
N HIS A 20 8.36 19.81 -11.74
CA HIS A 20 9.30 20.61 -12.54
C HIS A 20 10.24 21.46 -11.67
N CYS A 21 10.15 21.36 -10.37
CA CYS A 21 11.01 22.08 -9.43
C CYS A 21 12.50 21.87 -9.75
N ARG A 22 13.23 22.97 -9.97
CA ARG A 22 14.66 22.93 -10.34
C ARG A 22 15.61 22.88 -9.14
N ASP A 23 15.20 23.42 -8.02
CA ASP A 23 15.97 23.57 -6.79
C ASP A 23 15.50 22.61 -5.67
N CYS A 24 14.83 21.53 -6.05
CA CYS A 24 14.38 20.51 -5.09
C CYS A 24 15.53 19.58 -4.70
N PRO A 25 15.64 19.19 -3.41
CA PRO A 25 16.62 18.22 -2.94
C PRO A 25 16.19 16.77 -3.28
N THR A 26 15.72 16.54 -4.51
CA THR A 26 15.17 15.26 -4.96
C THR A 26 16.00 14.68 -6.11
N LEU A 27 15.83 13.38 -6.34
CA LEU A 27 16.44 12.72 -7.50
C LEU A 27 15.75 13.15 -8.79
N ARG A 28 16.50 13.35 -9.85
CA ARG A 28 15.95 13.68 -11.19
C ARG A 28 14.94 12.63 -11.67
N GLN A 29 15.19 11.37 -11.36
CA GLN A 29 14.31 10.26 -11.65
C GLN A 29 12.94 10.44 -10.98
N ALA A 30 12.90 10.77 -9.68
CA ALA A 30 11.66 11.05 -8.97
C ALA A 30 10.90 12.21 -9.61
N LEU A 31 11.55 13.33 -9.88
CA LEU A 31 10.92 14.50 -10.51
C LEU A 31 10.30 14.18 -11.88
N TRP A 32 10.90 13.25 -12.63
CA TRP A 32 10.31 12.82 -13.90
C TRP A 32 8.94 12.16 -13.69
N TYR A 33 8.79 11.28 -12.68
CA TYR A 33 7.50 10.65 -12.38
C TYR A 33 6.44 11.65 -11.94
N PHE A 34 6.84 12.69 -11.21
CA PHE A 34 5.95 13.70 -10.63
C PHE A 34 5.81 14.97 -11.46
N GLY A 35 6.29 15.00 -12.71
CA GLY A 35 6.37 16.21 -13.54
C GLY A 35 5.05 16.97 -13.71
N ALA A 36 3.90 16.32 -13.59
CA ALA A 36 2.58 16.94 -13.69
C ALA A 36 1.78 16.89 -12.37
N GLU A 37 2.44 16.60 -11.25
CA GLU A 37 1.78 16.39 -9.97
C GLU A 37 2.24 17.41 -8.91
N THR A 38 1.37 17.71 -7.97
CA THR A 38 1.71 18.53 -6.81
C THR A 38 2.39 17.69 -5.74
N ILE A 39 3.56 18.13 -5.31
CA ILE A 39 4.38 17.48 -4.29
C ILE A 39 4.74 18.44 -3.17
N ALA A 40 4.95 17.89 -1.98
CA ALA A 40 5.60 18.58 -0.87
C ALA A 40 7.06 18.12 -0.79
N VAL A 41 8.00 19.05 -0.83
CA VAL A 41 9.43 18.76 -0.72
C VAL A 41 10.01 19.45 0.51
N PRO A 42 10.99 18.84 1.21
CA PRO A 42 11.64 19.47 2.36
C PRO A 42 12.26 20.81 1.98
N LYS A 43 12.16 21.78 2.87
CA LYS A 43 12.82 23.07 2.71
C LYS A 43 14.36 22.93 2.73
N PRO A 44 15.10 23.87 2.15
CA PRO A 44 16.56 23.88 2.24
C PRO A 44 17.05 23.77 3.69
N GLY A 45 18.04 22.94 3.94
CA GLY A 45 18.59 22.69 5.28
C GLY A 45 17.94 21.53 6.04
N ILE A 46 16.78 21.04 5.61
CA ILE A 46 16.16 19.84 6.20
C ILE A 46 16.88 18.59 5.66
N PRO A 47 17.41 17.69 6.50
CA PRO A 47 18.12 16.51 6.07
C PRO A 47 17.16 15.50 5.46
N VAL A 48 17.40 15.09 4.22
CA VAL A 48 16.63 14.06 3.50
C VAL A 48 17.29 12.69 3.63
N ALA A 49 16.48 11.64 3.49
CA ALA A 49 16.97 10.28 3.52
C ALA A 49 17.96 10.03 2.37
N ALA A 50 19.10 9.46 2.72
CA ALA A 50 20.09 8.97 1.76
C ALA A 50 19.85 7.48 1.43
N PHE A 51 20.69 6.91 0.61
CA PHE A 51 20.78 5.47 0.31
C PHE A 51 22.21 5.16 -0.17
N THR A 52 22.60 3.88 -0.12
CA THR A 52 23.91 3.44 -0.57
C THR A 52 23.83 2.99 -2.03
N ARG A 53 24.66 3.54 -2.90
CA ARG A 53 24.74 3.15 -4.31
C ARG A 53 25.45 1.80 -4.47
N GLY A 54 25.11 1.07 -5.53
CA GLY A 54 25.81 -0.16 -5.92
C GLY A 54 25.53 -1.37 -5.05
N VAL A 55 24.63 -1.28 -4.08
CA VAL A 55 24.18 -2.41 -3.25
C VAL A 55 22.67 -2.63 -3.39
N ASP A 56 22.23 -3.86 -3.15
CA ASP A 56 20.79 -4.15 -3.11
C ASP A 56 20.10 -3.48 -1.91
N VAL A 57 18.78 -3.28 -2.03
CA VAL A 57 17.97 -2.58 -1.02
C VAL A 57 18.08 -3.22 0.36
N GLY A 58 18.09 -4.56 0.44
CA GLY A 58 18.19 -5.26 1.72
C GLY A 58 19.55 -5.04 2.39
N THR A 59 20.63 -5.03 1.61
CA THR A 59 21.98 -4.72 2.12
C THR A 59 22.07 -3.27 2.57
N ASP A 60 21.52 -2.33 1.79
CA ASP A 60 21.47 -0.92 2.17
C ASP A 60 20.75 -0.74 3.52
N LEU A 61 19.56 -1.33 3.69
CA LEU A 61 18.78 -1.17 4.91
C LEU A 61 19.45 -1.83 6.13
N ARG A 62 20.01 -3.04 6.00
CA ARG A 62 20.71 -3.70 7.12
C ARG A 62 21.95 -2.91 7.55
N THR A 63 22.74 -2.44 6.60
CA THR A 63 23.94 -1.62 6.88
C THR A 63 23.53 -0.30 7.54
N TRP A 64 22.48 0.34 7.04
CA TRP A 64 21.96 1.56 7.63
C TRP A 64 21.46 1.34 9.05
N LEU A 65 20.69 0.27 9.30
CA LEU A 65 20.21 -0.06 10.64
C LEU A 65 21.38 -0.27 11.61
N ALA A 66 22.40 -1.04 11.21
CA ALA A 66 23.58 -1.30 12.03
C ALA A 66 24.38 -0.01 12.37
N SER A 67 24.38 0.99 11.46
CA SER A 67 25.07 2.26 11.67
C SER A 67 24.31 3.24 12.58
N ARG A 68 23.05 2.92 12.96
CA ARG A 68 22.16 3.85 13.67
C ARG A 68 22.21 3.80 15.18
N VAL A 69 22.98 2.92 15.78
CA VAL A 69 23.10 2.83 17.24
C VAL A 69 23.59 4.19 17.78
N GLY A 70 22.71 4.90 18.54
CA GLY A 70 23.00 6.24 19.05
C GLY A 70 22.85 7.40 18.06
N SER A 71 22.27 7.18 16.87
CA SER A 71 22.17 8.19 15.80
C SER A 71 20.88 9.00 15.86
N PRO A 72 20.85 10.21 15.26
CA PRO A 72 19.66 11.05 15.18
C PRO A 72 18.54 10.38 14.39
N PRO A 73 17.29 10.92 14.45
CA PRO A 73 16.15 10.44 13.69
C PRO A 73 16.46 10.28 12.19
N PRO A 74 15.79 9.36 11.50
CA PRO A 74 15.94 9.19 10.05
C PRO A 74 15.64 10.50 9.31
N GLY A 75 16.30 10.70 8.17
CA GLY A 75 16.04 11.84 7.30
C GLY A 75 14.62 11.85 6.73
N TYR A 76 14.17 13.03 6.33
CA TYR A 76 12.87 13.28 5.73
C TYR A 76 12.72 12.53 4.39
N PRO A 77 11.48 12.23 3.94
CA PRO A 77 11.24 11.81 2.57
C PRO A 77 11.72 12.90 1.60
N GLN A 78 12.28 12.53 0.48
CA GLN A 78 12.72 13.51 -0.53
C GLN A 78 11.54 14.27 -1.12
N LEU A 79 10.38 13.62 -1.19
CA LEU A 79 9.11 14.23 -1.56
C LEU A 79 7.95 13.45 -0.93
N ILE A 80 6.81 14.14 -0.79
CA ILE A 80 5.50 13.54 -0.47
C ILE A 80 4.55 13.90 -1.60
N TRP A 81 3.84 12.93 -2.15
CA TRP A 81 2.84 13.21 -3.17
C TRP A 81 1.54 13.66 -2.51
N ILE A 82 1.19 14.93 -2.67
CA ILE A 82 -0.02 15.53 -2.07
C ILE A 82 -1.14 15.77 -3.08
N ALA A 83 -0.90 15.49 -4.35
CA ALA A 83 -1.81 15.56 -5.50
C ALA A 83 -2.43 16.93 -5.80
N ALA A 84 -2.64 17.79 -4.82
CA ALA A 84 -3.24 19.10 -4.98
C ALA A 84 -2.64 20.12 -4.01
N PRO A 85 -2.58 21.43 -4.39
CA PRO A 85 -1.82 22.43 -3.65
C PRO A 85 -2.51 22.96 -2.39
N GLN A 86 -3.86 22.99 -2.36
CA GLN A 86 -4.59 23.58 -1.24
C GLN A 86 -5.49 22.56 -0.53
N VAL A 87 -5.81 22.90 0.71
CA VAL A 87 -6.74 22.16 1.57
C VAL A 87 -7.89 23.09 1.98
N PHE A 88 -9.13 22.63 1.78
CA PHE A 88 -10.34 23.27 2.24
C PHE A 88 -11.05 22.31 3.21
N GLY A 89 -10.89 22.56 4.51
CA GLY A 89 -11.42 21.73 5.59
C GLY A 89 -12.74 22.23 6.13
N GLY A 90 -13.43 21.39 6.91
CA GLY A 90 -14.73 21.71 7.48
C GLY A 90 -15.81 21.95 6.45
N ALA A 91 -15.61 21.50 5.22
CA ALA A 91 -16.49 21.81 4.10
C ALA A 91 -17.77 20.98 4.13
N ARG A 92 -18.88 21.58 3.70
CA ARG A 92 -20.16 20.91 3.45
C ARG A 92 -20.54 21.08 1.98
N LEU A 93 -20.93 19.97 1.37
CA LEU A 93 -21.38 19.98 -0.01
C LEU A 93 -22.85 20.44 -0.09
N ALA A 94 -23.14 21.43 -0.94
CA ALA A 94 -24.50 21.93 -1.16
C ALA A 94 -25.42 20.84 -1.75
N ALA A 95 -26.74 21.03 -1.59
CA ALA A 95 -27.75 20.06 -2.02
C ALA A 95 -27.70 19.76 -3.52
N ASP A 96 -27.40 20.76 -4.34
CA ASP A 96 -27.27 20.67 -5.79
C ASP A 96 -25.86 20.28 -6.26
N THR A 97 -24.92 20.09 -5.33
CA THR A 97 -23.51 19.76 -5.59
C THR A 97 -22.73 20.81 -6.38
N THR A 98 -23.24 22.03 -6.48
CA THR A 98 -22.58 23.10 -7.24
C THR A 98 -21.60 23.92 -6.39
N PHE A 99 -21.75 23.88 -5.06
CA PHE A 99 -20.94 24.63 -4.12
C PHE A 99 -20.50 23.75 -2.95
N VAL A 100 -19.38 24.14 -2.36
CA VAL A 100 -18.94 23.71 -1.03
C VAL A 100 -18.73 24.94 -0.16
N GLU A 101 -19.05 24.83 1.12
CA GLU A 101 -18.96 25.94 2.06
C GLU A 101 -18.42 25.49 3.42
N ASN A 102 -17.70 26.36 4.07
CA ASN A 102 -17.31 26.26 5.48
C ASN A 102 -17.55 27.60 6.17
N ALA A 103 -17.03 27.78 7.40
CA ALA A 103 -17.19 29.03 8.14
C ALA A 103 -16.49 30.25 7.48
N GLU A 104 -15.54 30.04 6.58
CA GLU A 104 -14.68 31.08 6.02
C GLU A 104 -15.06 31.48 4.59
N ALA A 105 -15.55 30.50 3.78
CA ALA A 105 -15.81 30.73 2.36
C ALA A 105 -16.87 29.78 1.79
N ARG A 106 -17.47 30.23 0.69
CA ARG A 106 -18.30 29.42 -0.21
C ARG A 106 -17.67 29.40 -1.58
N LEU A 107 -17.33 28.20 -2.08
CA LEU A 107 -16.61 28.01 -3.33
C LEU A 107 -17.47 27.19 -4.31
N ARG A 108 -17.45 27.54 -5.58
CA ARG A 108 -18.00 26.72 -6.65
C ARG A 108 -17.23 25.40 -6.69
N PHE A 109 -17.96 24.29 -6.61
CA PHE A 109 -17.39 22.96 -6.54
C PHE A 109 -17.31 22.31 -7.91
N GLU A 110 -16.11 21.95 -8.32
CA GLU A 110 -15.84 21.18 -9.53
C GLU A 110 -14.94 19.99 -9.17
N LEU A 111 -15.05 18.92 -9.95
CA LEU A 111 -14.24 17.72 -9.76
C LEU A 111 -13.12 17.69 -10.79
N THR A 112 -11.94 17.25 -10.39
CA THR A 112 -10.88 16.94 -11.33
C THR A 112 -11.34 15.86 -12.32
N PRO A 113 -11.06 16.00 -13.63
CA PRO A 113 -11.45 15.00 -14.62
C PRO A 113 -10.83 13.64 -14.32
N LYS A 114 -11.59 12.58 -14.56
CA LYS A 114 -11.15 11.19 -14.36
C LYS A 114 -10.16 10.74 -15.42
N MET A 115 -9.14 10.00 -15.01
CA MET A 115 -8.27 9.29 -15.95
C MET A 115 -9.00 8.09 -16.56
N ALA A 116 -8.65 7.73 -17.81
CA ALA A 116 -9.31 6.67 -18.57
C ALA A 116 -9.30 5.29 -17.84
N LEU A 117 -8.29 5.05 -17.02
CA LEU A 117 -8.12 3.78 -16.31
C LEU A 117 -8.78 3.76 -14.93
N ASN A 118 -9.26 4.90 -14.45
CA ASN A 118 -9.97 4.93 -13.18
C ASN A 118 -11.34 4.26 -13.30
N ARG A 119 -11.62 3.35 -12.38
CA ARG A 119 -12.78 2.47 -12.42
C ARG A 119 -13.99 2.99 -11.65
N SER A 120 -13.87 4.09 -10.93
CA SER A 120 -14.95 4.67 -10.15
C SER A 120 -15.23 6.11 -10.55
N TYR A 121 -16.48 6.53 -10.38
CA TYR A 121 -16.97 7.86 -10.77
C TYR A 121 -17.83 8.44 -9.67
N PHE A 122 -17.62 9.71 -9.38
CA PHE A 122 -18.50 10.47 -8.53
C PHE A 122 -19.88 10.62 -9.21
N ASP A 123 -20.93 10.20 -8.49
CA ASP A 123 -22.31 10.27 -8.97
C ASP A 123 -23.28 10.74 -7.85
N ALA A 124 -24.58 10.58 -8.07
CA ALA A 124 -25.59 10.96 -7.08
C ALA A 124 -25.45 10.20 -5.74
N SER A 125 -24.93 8.96 -5.75
CA SER A 125 -24.69 8.21 -4.51
C SER A 125 -23.49 8.75 -3.75
N SER A 126 -22.42 9.14 -4.46
CA SER A 126 -21.27 9.84 -3.90
C SER A 126 -21.68 11.18 -3.30
N ALA A 127 -22.44 11.97 -4.07
CA ALA A 127 -22.94 13.27 -3.62
C ALA A 127 -23.77 13.15 -2.33
N ARG A 128 -24.66 12.16 -2.23
CA ARG A 128 -25.42 11.89 -1.02
C ARG A 128 -24.51 11.56 0.16
N PHE A 129 -23.56 10.65 -0.03
CA PHE A 129 -22.62 10.23 0.99
C PHE A 129 -21.81 11.40 1.55
N PHE A 130 -21.30 12.30 0.71
CA PHE A 130 -20.48 13.44 1.14
C PHE A 130 -21.30 14.61 1.69
N ARG A 131 -22.56 14.81 1.26
CA ARG A 131 -23.46 15.85 1.82
C ARG A 131 -23.84 15.61 3.28
N GLU A 132 -23.89 14.36 3.70
CA GLU A 132 -24.32 13.99 5.06
C GLU A 132 -23.24 14.27 6.12
N ARG A 133 -22.06 14.76 5.73
CA ARG A 133 -20.90 14.92 6.61
C ARG A 133 -20.05 16.14 6.31
N SER A 134 -19.21 16.51 7.26
CA SER A 134 -18.12 17.44 7.03
C SER A 134 -17.00 16.74 6.26
N ILE A 135 -16.41 17.42 5.30
CA ILE A 135 -15.36 16.90 4.42
C ILE A 135 -14.15 17.81 4.37
N LYS A 136 -12.98 17.20 4.31
CA LYS A 136 -11.73 17.85 3.90
C LYS A 136 -11.53 17.63 2.42
N ILE A 137 -11.34 18.71 1.66
CA ILE A 137 -11.07 18.69 0.23
C ILE A 137 -9.63 19.09 -0.02
N ARG A 138 -8.89 18.30 -0.78
CA ARG A 138 -7.65 18.76 -1.42
C ARG A 138 -7.97 19.12 -2.87
N GLY A 139 -7.52 20.29 -3.32
CA GLY A 139 -7.87 20.78 -4.66
C GLY A 139 -7.01 21.96 -5.09
N ALA A 140 -7.36 22.50 -6.25
CA ALA A 140 -6.84 23.76 -6.73
C ALA A 140 -7.92 24.84 -6.56
N ILE A 141 -7.64 25.88 -5.78
CA ILE A 141 -8.53 27.01 -5.57
C ILE A 141 -8.12 28.15 -6.51
N ASP A 142 -9.06 28.64 -7.29
CA ASP A 142 -8.90 29.74 -8.24
C ASP A 142 -10.09 30.71 -8.09
N GLY A 143 -9.87 31.83 -7.41
CA GLY A 143 -10.90 32.77 -7.03
C GLY A 143 -11.98 32.11 -6.16
N GLU A 144 -13.23 32.13 -6.64
CA GLU A 144 -14.39 31.53 -5.94
C GLU A 144 -14.66 30.07 -6.35
N ARG A 145 -13.70 29.40 -6.95
CA ARG A 145 -13.82 28.02 -7.45
C ARG A 145 -12.79 27.12 -6.81
N ILE A 146 -13.21 25.88 -6.49
CA ILE A 146 -12.31 24.77 -6.13
C ILE A 146 -12.48 23.61 -7.09
N VAL A 147 -11.38 23.17 -7.71
CA VAL A 147 -11.33 21.92 -8.46
C VAL A 147 -10.81 20.84 -7.52
N ALA A 148 -11.73 20.04 -7.02
CA ALA A 148 -11.46 19.01 -6.03
C ALA A 148 -10.73 17.81 -6.65
N ARG A 149 -9.63 17.39 -6.03
CA ARG A 149 -8.85 16.21 -6.36
C ARG A 149 -9.10 15.07 -5.35
N THR A 150 -9.18 15.41 -4.07
CA THR A 150 -9.37 14.46 -2.97
C THR A 150 -10.58 14.87 -2.14
N LEU A 151 -11.44 13.92 -1.82
CA LEU A 151 -12.55 14.08 -0.89
C LEU A 151 -12.36 13.15 0.30
N TRP A 152 -12.35 13.70 1.51
CA TRP A 152 -12.12 12.96 2.73
C TRP A 152 -13.17 13.27 3.80
N PRO A 153 -13.91 12.26 4.31
CA PRO A 153 -14.82 12.45 5.43
C PRO A 153 -14.07 12.78 6.73
N GLU A 154 -14.39 13.89 7.37
CA GLU A 154 -13.73 14.29 8.63
C GLU A 154 -14.21 13.51 9.85
N ASP A 155 -15.30 12.77 9.72
CA ASP A 155 -15.77 11.79 10.70
C ASP A 155 -14.96 10.47 10.68
N PHE A 156 -14.06 10.26 9.70
CA PHE A 156 -13.10 9.16 9.70
C PHE A 156 -11.91 9.50 10.61
N ARG A 157 -12.10 9.24 11.89
CA ARG A 157 -11.14 9.60 12.97
C ARG A 157 -11.09 8.55 14.05
N LEU A 158 -10.00 8.53 14.82
CA LEU A 158 -9.90 7.71 16.01
C LEU A 158 -10.87 8.22 17.07
N GLU A 159 -11.52 7.28 17.74
CA GLU A 159 -12.39 7.58 18.87
C GLU A 159 -11.73 7.09 20.16
N ARG A 160 -11.58 8.00 21.15
CA ARG A 160 -10.98 7.65 22.46
C ARG A 160 -11.72 6.53 23.17
N ALA A 161 -13.04 6.45 22.98
CA ALA A 161 -13.92 5.40 23.53
C ALA A 161 -14.15 4.25 22.56
N ALA A 162 -13.16 3.89 21.74
CA ALA A 162 -13.27 2.77 20.81
C ALA A 162 -13.73 1.49 21.56
N PRO A 163 -14.85 0.85 21.14
CA PRO A 163 -15.37 -0.31 21.83
C PRO A 163 -14.41 -1.49 21.72
N PRO A 164 -14.27 -2.30 22.78
CA PRO A 164 -13.41 -3.48 22.73
C PRO A 164 -14.00 -4.53 21.77
N ARG A 165 -13.15 -5.18 21.00
CA ARG A 165 -13.51 -6.30 20.15
C ARG A 165 -12.54 -7.45 20.36
N ARG A 166 -13.02 -8.55 20.90
CA ARG A 166 -12.20 -9.73 21.12
C ARG A 166 -12.08 -10.55 19.84
N LEU A 167 -10.87 -11.00 19.58
CA LEU A 167 -10.60 -12.02 18.56
C LEU A 167 -10.91 -13.41 19.14
N ASP A 168 -11.27 -14.36 18.29
CA ASP A 168 -11.46 -15.74 18.69
C ASP A 168 -10.09 -16.34 19.09
N SER A 169 -9.95 -16.67 20.36
CA SER A 169 -8.73 -17.25 20.93
C SER A 169 -8.56 -18.74 20.63
N ASN A 170 -9.58 -19.40 20.08
CA ASN A 170 -9.53 -20.83 19.75
C ASN A 170 -8.86 -21.09 18.39
N VAL A 171 -8.56 -20.05 17.64
CA VAL A 171 -7.89 -20.15 16.34
C VAL A 171 -6.62 -19.28 16.32
N PRO A 172 -5.64 -19.57 15.47
CA PRO A 172 -4.48 -18.71 15.29
C PRO A 172 -4.88 -17.26 14.99
N ALA A 173 -4.15 -16.29 15.53
CA ALA A 173 -4.46 -14.86 15.40
C ALA A 173 -4.60 -14.41 13.93
N SER A 174 -3.80 -14.97 13.00
CA SER A 174 -3.91 -14.68 11.57
C SER A 174 -5.27 -15.12 10.97
N LEU A 175 -5.82 -16.25 11.43
CA LEU A 175 -7.15 -16.71 11.01
C LEU A 175 -8.27 -15.89 11.66
N ALA A 176 -8.09 -15.49 12.92
CA ALA A 176 -9.03 -14.60 13.60
C ALA A 176 -9.10 -13.22 12.90
N LEU A 177 -7.96 -12.67 12.47
CA LEU A 177 -7.90 -11.43 11.70
C LEU A 177 -8.56 -11.59 10.32
N ARG A 178 -8.35 -12.71 9.64
CA ARG A 178 -9.06 -13.04 8.39
C ARG A 178 -10.59 -13.05 8.59
N ALA A 179 -11.04 -13.71 9.64
CA ALA A 179 -12.45 -13.77 9.98
C ALA A 179 -13.00 -12.36 10.31
N LEU A 180 -12.21 -11.52 11.00
CA LEU A 180 -12.56 -10.14 11.31
C LEU A 180 -12.76 -9.29 10.05
N VAL A 181 -11.85 -9.37 9.07
CA VAL A 181 -11.95 -8.67 7.78
C VAL A 181 -13.21 -9.11 7.02
N ARG A 182 -13.54 -10.41 7.05
CA ARG A 182 -14.65 -11.01 6.30
C ARG A 182 -15.99 -11.03 7.05
N SER A 183 -16.03 -10.59 8.29
CA SER A 183 -17.17 -10.78 9.19
C SER A 183 -18.37 -9.87 8.92
N ASP A 184 -18.28 -8.91 8.01
CA ASP A 184 -19.40 -8.01 7.75
C ASP A 184 -20.39 -8.64 6.76
N PRO A 185 -21.65 -8.92 7.19
CA PRO A 185 -22.65 -9.54 6.33
C PRO A 185 -23.14 -8.63 5.18
N ARG A 186 -22.89 -7.32 5.28
CA ARG A 186 -23.22 -6.36 4.23
C ARG A 186 -22.10 -6.17 3.20
N GLY A 187 -20.98 -6.88 3.38
CA GLY A 187 -19.74 -6.63 2.65
C GLY A 187 -19.06 -5.35 3.11
N GLY A 188 -17.72 -5.30 3.01
CA GLY A 188 -16.93 -4.19 3.53
C GLY A 188 -17.25 -2.82 2.92
N ALA A 189 -17.78 -2.82 1.69
CA ALA A 189 -18.11 -1.60 0.97
C ALA A 189 -19.31 -0.85 1.57
N ARG A 190 -20.31 -1.57 2.12
CA ARG A 190 -21.50 -0.96 2.74
C ARG A 190 -21.38 -0.77 4.24
N SER A 191 -20.35 -1.34 4.84
CA SER A 191 -20.16 -1.24 6.29
C SER A 191 -19.75 0.17 6.65
N PRO A 192 -20.33 0.77 7.71
CA PRO A 192 -19.94 2.11 8.12
C PRO A 192 -18.48 2.15 8.57
N PHE A 193 -17.91 3.34 8.61
CA PHE A 193 -16.66 3.57 9.32
C PHE A 193 -16.79 3.07 10.75
N GLY A 194 -15.72 2.45 11.25
CA GLY A 194 -15.69 1.98 12.64
C GLY A 194 -14.29 1.76 13.14
N VAL A 195 -14.13 1.95 14.44
CA VAL A 195 -12.88 1.77 15.18
C VAL A 195 -13.16 0.84 16.36
N TRP A 196 -12.34 -0.17 16.55
CA TRP A 196 -12.45 -1.12 17.65
C TRP A 196 -11.09 -1.33 18.31
N MET A 197 -11.08 -1.44 19.65
CA MET A 197 -9.92 -1.80 20.45
C MET A 197 -9.76 -3.33 20.45
N LEU A 198 -8.68 -3.85 19.85
CA LEU A 198 -8.37 -5.28 19.90
C LEU A 198 -7.53 -5.65 21.12
N TRP A 199 -6.63 -4.76 21.51
CA TRP A 199 -5.75 -4.96 22.66
C TRP A 199 -5.33 -3.62 23.25
N ARG A 200 -5.13 -3.60 24.55
CA ARG A 200 -4.66 -2.44 25.32
C ARG A 200 -3.70 -2.91 26.40
N ARG A 201 -2.64 -2.15 26.61
CA ARG A 201 -1.69 -2.40 27.70
C ARG A 201 -2.35 -2.07 29.05
N ASP A 202 -2.16 -2.96 30.02
CA ASP A 202 -2.63 -2.73 31.38
C ASP A 202 -1.94 -1.52 32.02
N GLY A 203 -2.68 -0.75 32.81
CA GLY A 203 -2.17 0.44 33.50
C GLY A 203 -2.01 1.71 32.66
N VAL A 204 -2.26 1.66 31.34
CA VAL A 204 -2.27 2.85 30.48
C VAL A 204 -3.64 3.54 30.60
N ALA A 205 -3.65 4.77 31.15
CA ALA A 205 -4.88 5.53 31.37
C ALA A 205 -5.54 6.00 30.06
N ASP A 206 -4.77 6.62 29.17
CA ASP A 206 -5.23 7.08 27.85
C ASP A 206 -4.30 6.54 26.75
N PRO A 207 -4.61 5.36 26.17
CA PRO A 207 -3.79 4.77 25.12
C PRO A 207 -3.85 5.55 23.79
N LEU A 208 -4.79 6.48 23.64
CA LEU A 208 -4.95 7.33 22.46
C LEU A 208 -4.62 8.79 22.76
N ALA A 209 -3.69 9.02 23.70
CA ALA A 209 -3.24 10.36 24.03
C ALA A 209 -2.74 11.11 22.80
N ALA A 210 -3.08 12.39 22.67
CA ALA A 210 -2.58 13.23 21.59
C ALA A 210 -1.05 13.29 21.63
N GLY A 211 -0.41 13.16 20.47
CA GLY A 211 1.04 13.08 20.33
C GLY A 211 1.60 11.66 20.36
N SER A 212 0.84 10.64 20.80
CA SER A 212 1.26 9.24 20.65
C SER A 212 1.53 8.92 19.19
N ALA A 213 2.54 8.10 18.93
CA ALA A 213 2.86 7.72 17.58
C ALA A 213 1.98 6.57 17.10
N ALA A 214 1.78 6.45 15.79
CA ALA A 214 0.97 5.41 15.17
C ALA A 214 1.74 4.69 14.07
N LEU A 215 1.59 3.36 14.04
CA LEU A 215 2.06 2.48 12.98
C LEU A 215 0.87 1.65 12.50
N GLY A 216 0.48 1.82 11.24
CA GLY A 216 -0.66 1.15 10.65
C GLY A 216 -0.25 0.10 9.61
N ILE A 217 -0.96 -1.03 9.63
CA ILE A 217 -0.88 -2.12 8.65
C ILE A 217 -2.19 -2.11 7.89
N MET A 218 -2.16 -1.87 6.58
CA MET A 218 -3.37 -1.60 5.81
C MET A 218 -3.58 -2.63 4.70
N LEU A 219 -4.81 -3.07 4.58
CA LEU A 219 -5.32 -3.94 3.53
C LEU A 219 -6.49 -3.27 2.82
N ASN A 220 -6.35 -3.01 1.54
CA ASN A 220 -7.43 -2.51 0.69
C ASN A 220 -8.04 -3.68 -0.10
N GLY A 221 -9.35 -3.90 0.04
CA GLY A 221 -10.07 -5.02 -0.57
C GLY A 221 -9.92 -6.33 0.20
N ALA A 222 -9.67 -7.42 -0.49
CA ALA A 222 -9.52 -8.78 0.02
C ALA A 222 -10.80 -9.44 0.56
N GLN A 223 -11.96 -8.91 0.20
CA GLN A 223 -13.24 -9.56 0.48
C GLN A 223 -13.79 -10.37 -0.71
N GLY A 224 -13.05 -10.43 -1.81
CA GLY A 224 -13.49 -11.04 -3.05
C GLY A 224 -14.35 -10.09 -3.89
N ASP A 225 -14.21 -8.81 -3.66
CA ASP A 225 -15.03 -7.74 -4.23
C ASP A 225 -14.47 -7.15 -5.53
N ASP A 226 -13.29 -7.54 -5.94
CA ASP A 226 -12.71 -7.15 -7.23
C ASP A 226 -11.89 -8.27 -7.90
N ASP A 227 -11.61 -8.09 -9.19
CA ASP A 227 -10.85 -9.03 -10.01
C ASP A 227 -9.35 -9.05 -9.76
N GLU A 228 -8.84 -7.96 -9.28
CA GLU A 228 -7.46 -7.86 -8.84
C GLU A 228 -7.30 -8.60 -7.51
N ALA A 229 -8.41 -9.11 -7.00
CA ALA A 229 -8.67 -9.49 -5.65
C ALA A 229 -8.21 -10.84 -5.21
N HIS A 230 -7.36 -11.49 -5.89
CA HIS A 230 -6.74 -12.63 -5.19
C HIS A 230 -5.89 -12.18 -4.00
N GLY A 231 -5.88 -10.88 -3.66
CA GLY A 231 -5.14 -10.40 -2.53
C GLY A 231 -5.35 -8.95 -2.09
N GLY A 232 -6.07 -8.12 -2.83
CA GLY A 232 -6.20 -6.70 -2.53
C GLY A 232 -4.90 -5.91 -2.78
N HIS A 233 -4.75 -4.78 -2.07
CA HIS A 233 -3.52 -3.99 -2.03
C HIS A 233 -3.04 -3.81 -0.60
N PHE A 234 -1.74 -3.74 -0.41
CA PHE A 234 -1.09 -3.66 0.90
C PHE A 234 -0.27 -2.37 1.03
N ALA A 235 -0.37 -1.70 2.17
CA ALA A 235 0.44 -0.54 2.50
C ALA A 235 0.71 -0.46 4.01
N LEU A 236 1.74 0.28 4.38
CA LEU A 236 2.06 0.60 5.77
C LEU A 236 1.92 2.10 6.01
N VAL A 237 1.46 2.46 7.20
CA VAL A 237 1.13 3.84 7.57
C VAL A 237 1.91 4.26 8.80
N THR A 238 2.41 5.49 8.81
CA THR A 238 3.03 6.11 9.97
C THR A 238 2.39 7.46 10.26
N GLY A 239 2.20 7.76 11.53
CA GLY A 239 1.57 9.01 11.92
C GLY A 239 1.63 9.29 13.41
N SER A 240 0.92 10.32 13.82
CA SER A 240 0.73 10.68 15.21
C SER A 240 -0.76 10.86 15.51
N VAL A 241 -1.18 10.45 16.69
CA VAL A 241 -2.55 10.64 17.18
C VAL A 241 -2.79 12.13 17.37
N GLN A 242 -3.74 12.68 16.64
CA GLN A 242 -4.14 14.08 16.74
C GLN A 242 -5.15 14.28 17.89
N GLU A 243 -5.24 15.48 18.44
CA GLU A 243 -6.19 15.82 19.50
C GLU A 243 -7.65 15.53 19.12
N ASN A 244 -8.01 15.81 17.87
CA ASN A 244 -9.32 15.54 17.29
C ASN A 244 -9.48 14.12 16.73
N GLY A 245 -8.46 13.27 16.86
CA GLY A 245 -8.43 11.90 16.33
C GLY A 245 -8.26 11.79 14.81
N ALA A 246 -8.02 12.89 14.09
CA ALA A 246 -7.88 12.87 12.63
C ALA A 246 -6.69 12.00 12.18
N ILE A 247 -6.92 11.20 11.14
CA ILE A 247 -5.94 10.26 10.57
C ILE A 247 -5.56 10.62 9.13
N GLY A 248 -6.23 11.57 8.51
CA GLY A 248 -6.08 11.87 7.08
C GLY A 248 -4.68 12.32 6.67
N ASP A 249 -3.92 12.92 7.57
CA ASP A 249 -2.55 13.39 7.29
C ASP A 249 -1.45 12.37 7.66
N TRP A 250 -1.80 11.15 8.08
CA TRP A 250 -0.83 10.08 8.26
C TRP A 250 -0.18 9.73 6.93
N LEU A 251 1.10 9.37 6.92
CA LEU A 251 1.80 8.99 5.71
C LEU A 251 1.62 7.50 5.40
N THR A 252 1.03 7.23 4.25
CA THR A 252 0.91 5.90 3.67
C THR A 252 2.10 5.62 2.77
N ASN A 253 2.73 4.46 2.97
CA ASN A 253 3.81 3.95 2.14
C ASN A 253 3.27 2.83 1.26
N ASN A 254 3.22 3.07 -0.04
CA ASN A 254 2.67 2.15 -1.03
C ASN A 254 3.60 2.03 -2.24
N PHE A 255 3.50 0.91 -2.97
CA PHE A 255 4.33 0.62 -4.13
C PHE A 255 3.47 0.10 -5.27
N TYR A 256 3.70 0.64 -6.46
CA TYR A 256 3.08 0.25 -7.72
C TYR A 256 4.14 0.13 -8.81
N SER A 257 3.80 -0.51 -9.91
CA SER A 257 4.68 -0.52 -11.07
C SER A 257 4.78 0.88 -11.69
N LEU A 258 5.99 1.42 -11.78
CA LEU A 258 6.24 2.72 -12.39
C LEU A 258 6.22 2.68 -13.92
N ASP A 259 6.34 1.49 -14.51
CA ASP A 259 6.51 1.29 -15.96
C ASP A 259 5.20 1.00 -16.70
N THR A 260 4.08 0.82 -15.99
CA THR A 260 2.81 0.49 -16.62
C THR A 260 1.92 1.71 -16.85
N VAL A 261 1.25 1.74 -18.01
CA VAL A 261 0.28 2.80 -18.35
C VAL A 261 -0.90 2.80 -17.39
N SER A 262 -1.33 1.62 -16.94
CA SER A 262 -2.44 1.45 -16.00
C SER A 262 -2.23 2.13 -14.64
N GLU A 263 -1.00 2.38 -14.27
CA GLU A 263 -0.64 2.87 -12.94
C GLU A 263 -0.06 4.29 -12.95
N LYS A 264 -0.06 4.96 -14.10
CA LYS A 264 0.46 6.35 -14.20
C LYS A 264 -0.37 7.37 -13.43
N GLY A 265 -1.60 7.05 -13.09
CA GLY A 265 -2.43 7.85 -12.18
C GLY A 265 -2.20 7.53 -10.71
N ILE A 266 -1.40 6.50 -10.41
CA ILE A 266 -1.10 6.01 -9.06
C ILE A 266 0.40 6.02 -8.91
N ILE A 267 0.92 6.94 -8.09
CA ILE A 267 2.35 7.18 -7.97
C ILE A 267 2.87 6.53 -6.69
N ALA A 268 3.92 5.73 -6.81
CA ALA A 268 4.59 5.13 -5.67
C ALA A 268 5.42 6.19 -4.94
N ALA A 269 4.92 6.65 -3.80
CA ALA A 269 5.54 7.64 -2.93
C ALA A 269 4.93 7.56 -1.52
N PRO A 270 5.54 8.17 -0.50
CA PRO A 270 4.84 8.55 0.70
C PRO A 270 3.70 9.50 0.32
N VAL A 271 2.49 9.22 0.80
CA VAL A 271 1.29 9.99 0.45
C VAL A 271 0.39 10.14 1.68
N PRO A 272 -0.23 11.31 1.95
CA PRO A 272 -1.20 11.46 3.03
C PRO A 272 -2.36 10.46 2.87
N LEU A 273 -2.82 9.90 3.98
CA LEU A 273 -3.84 8.83 3.98
C LEU A 273 -5.14 9.27 3.32
N ASP A 274 -5.56 10.53 3.53
CA ASP A 274 -6.73 11.09 2.87
C ASP A 274 -6.59 11.08 1.34
N ASN A 275 -5.39 11.42 0.84
CA ASN A 275 -5.10 11.39 -0.58
C ASN A 275 -4.99 9.95 -1.11
N TYR A 276 -4.30 9.07 -0.38
CA TYR A 276 -4.17 7.66 -0.75
C TYR A 276 -5.52 6.95 -0.89
N LEU A 277 -6.49 7.27 -0.02
CA LEU A 277 -7.80 6.63 -0.02
C LEU A 277 -8.85 7.41 -0.81
N GLY A 278 -8.80 8.75 -0.78
CA GLY A 278 -9.86 9.63 -1.28
C GLY A 278 -9.57 10.36 -2.59
N ASP A 279 -8.36 10.21 -3.19
CA ASP A 279 -8.05 10.80 -4.50
C ASP A 279 -9.03 10.30 -5.57
N LEU A 280 -9.63 11.22 -6.32
CA LEU A 280 -10.64 10.89 -7.33
C LEU A 280 -10.11 10.00 -8.45
N ASN A 281 -8.81 10.05 -8.74
CA ASN A 281 -8.18 9.28 -9.82
C ASN A 281 -7.51 7.99 -9.36
N SER A 282 -7.02 7.93 -8.13
CA SER A 282 -6.20 6.82 -7.65
C SER A 282 -6.62 6.28 -6.28
N GLY A 283 -7.55 6.95 -5.59
CA GLY A 283 -7.89 6.63 -4.20
C GLY A 283 -8.53 5.25 -4.06
N GLN A 284 -8.01 4.47 -3.14
CA GLN A 284 -8.40 3.08 -2.95
C GLN A 284 -9.87 2.93 -2.53
N ASN A 285 -10.40 3.85 -1.71
CA ASN A 285 -11.78 3.75 -1.24
C ASN A 285 -12.84 4.04 -2.31
N TRP A 286 -12.46 4.51 -3.49
CA TRP A 286 -13.40 4.68 -4.60
C TRP A 286 -13.81 3.34 -5.25
N TYR A 287 -13.09 2.26 -4.99
CA TYR A 287 -13.39 0.97 -5.61
C TYR A 287 -13.25 -0.25 -4.68
N ARG A 288 -12.85 -0.07 -3.43
CA ARG A 288 -12.79 -1.14 -2.43
C ARG A 288 -12.73 -0.60 -1.00
N PRO A 289 -13.21 -1.36 0.00
CA PRO A 289 -13.08 -0.98 1.40
C PRO A 289 -11.64 -1.12 1.88
N THR A 290 -11.33 -0.46 2.99
CA THR A 290 -10.02 -0.53 3.63
C THR A 290 -10.14 -1.06 5.05
N HIS A 291 -9.25 -1.96 5.43
CA HIS A 291 -9.08 -2.46 6.78
C HIS A 291 -7.68 -2.09 7.27
N MET A 292 -7.58 -1.62 8.50
CA MET A 292 -6.30 -1.21 9.06
C MET A 292 -6.16 -1.70 10.50
N LEU A 293 -5.00 -2.28 10.83
CA LEU A 293 -4.55 -2.46 12.21
C LEU A 293 -3.62 -1.32 12.55
N VAL A 294 -3.86 -0.66 13.67
CA VAL A 294 -3.05 0.46 14.14
C VAL A 294 -2.46 0.12 15.51
N ALA A 295 -1.15 0.03 15.58
CA ALA A 295 -0.42 0.09 16.84
C ALA A 295 -0.28 1.55 17.26
N VAL A 296 -0.78 1.89 18.42
CA VAL A 296 -0.53 3.17 19.07
C VAL A 296 0.64 2.99 20.03
N LEU A 297 1.64 3.82 19.86
CA LEU A 297 2.95 3.68 20.49
C LEU A 297 3.23 4.94 21.33
N ARG A 298 3.80 4.76 22.53
CA ARG A 298 4.17 5.87 23.39
C ARG A 298 5.33 6.69 22.86
N ASP A 299 6.18 6.10 22.00
CA ASP A 299 7.37 6.72 21.41
C ASP A 299 7.32 6.62 19.87
N ALA A 300 7.84 7.63 19.20
CA ALA A 300 7.88 7.71 17.75
C ALA A 300 9.06 6.94 17.12
N ARG A 301 9.97 6.32 17.92
CA ARG A 301 11.19 5.65 17.41
C ARG A 301 10.89 4.55 16.41
N ALA A 302 9.90 3.68 16.67
CA ALA A 302 9.53 2.60 15.76
C ALA A 302 8.92 3.11 14.44
N PRO A 303 7.87 3.96 14.42
CA PRO A 303 7.36 4.50 13.16
C PRO A 303 8.36 5.41 12.45
N SER A 304 9.24 6.12 13.17
CA SER A 304 10.32 6.91 12.54
C SER A 304 11.35 6.02 11.86
N LEU A 305 11.74 4.91 12.48
CA LEU A 305 12.64 3.92 11.86
C LEU A 305 12.02 3.34 10.59
N LEU A 306 10.74 2.95 10.66
CA LEU A 306 10.00 2.40 9.53
C LEU A 306 9.91 3.41 8.38
N GLN A 307 9.50 4.64 8.67
CA GLN A 307 9.40 5.69 7.66
C GLN A 307 10.76 6.01 7.03
N GLY A 308 11.82 6.07 7.84
CA GLY A 308 13.19 6.25 7.35
C GLY A 308 13.65 5.13 6.41
N ALA A 309 13.29 3.87 6.72
CA ALA A 309 13.56 2.73 5.84
C ALA A 309 12.82 2.87 4.51
N PHE A 310 11.52 3.22 4.53
CA PHE A 310 10.77 3.45 3.29
C PHE A 310 11.29 4.63 2.48
N ASN A 311 11.71 5.72 3.12
CA ASN A 311 12.30 6.85 2.41
C ASN A 311 13.55 6.44 1.61
N ARG A 312 14.38 5.53 2.17
CA ARG A 312 15.53 4.95 1.47
C ARG A 312 15.09 4.04 0.32
N VAL A 313 14.06 3.21 0.55
CA VAL A 313 13.52 2.31 -0.48
C VAL A 313 12.96 3.09 -1.65
N TYR A 314 12.21 4.18 -1.42
CA TYR A 314 11.71 5.03 -2.51
C TYR A 314 12.83 5.61 -3.37
N ASN A 315 13.92 6.07 -2.74
CA ASN A 315 15.07 6.57 -3.49
C ASN A 315 15.65 5.52 -4.45
N GLN A 316 15.72 4.26 -4.01
CA GLN A 316 16.19 3.17 -4.85
C GLN A 316 15.13 2.70 -5.87
N PHE A 317 13.84 2.77 -5.49
CA PHE A 317 12.72 2.39 -6.33
C PHE A 317 12.61 3.30 -7.57
N TRP A 318 12.63 4.62 -7.38
CA TRP A 318 12.61 5.58 -8.51
C TRP A 318 13.81 5.46 -9.43
N ARG A 319 14.90 4.91 -8.96
CA ARG A 319 16.13 4.63 -9.73
C ARG A 319 16.13 3.24 -10.39
N HIS A 320 15.03 2.50 -10.31
CA HIS A 320 14.91 1.13 -10.82
C HIS A 320 15.88 0.11 -10.21
N GLN A 321 16.46 0.38 -9.03
CA GLN A 321 17.23 -0.61 -8.26
C GLN A 321 16.33 -1.68 -7.65
N LEU A 322 15.07 -1.35 -7.42
CA LEU A 322 14.00 -2.23 -7.00
C LEU A 322 12.89 -2.18 -8.05
N VAL A 323 12.68 -3.26 -8.77
CA VAL A 323 11.70 -3.31 -9.86
C VAL A 323 10.45 -4.04 -9.40
N TYR A 324 9.29 -3.39 -9.56
CA TYR A 324 8.00 -4.00 -9.25
C TYR A 324 7.69 -5.17 -10.21
N ARG A 325 7.34 -6.32 -9.64
CA ARG A 325 6.92 -7.54 -10.37
C ARG A 325 5.81 -8.22 -9.58
N HIS A 326 4.63 -8.29 -10.14
CA HIS A 326 3.44 -8.84 -9.44
C HIS A 326 3.68 -10.20 -8.77
N ALA A 327 4.45 -11.08 -9.40
CA ALA A 327 4.70 -12.43 -8.91
C ALA A 327 5.75 -12.54 -7.78
N THR A 328 6.67 -11.58 -7.64
CA THR A 328 7.84 -11.75 -6.75
C THR A 328 8.23 -10.49 -5.98
N MET A 329 7.81 -9.31 -6.44
CA MET A 329 8.20 -8.02 -5.88
C MET A 329 7.06 -7.01 -6.03
N ASN A 330 5.95 -7.25 -5.33
CA ASN A 330 4.73 -6.44 -5.38
C ASN A 330 4.59 -5.54 -4.12
N CYS A 331 3.44 -4.91 -3.93
CA CYS A 331 3.16 -4.04 -2.80
C CYS A 331 3.34 -4.74 -1.43
N ALA A 332 2.94 -6.01 -1.32
CA ALA A 332 3.10 -6.78 -0.10
C ALA A 332 4.56 -7.20 0.11
N SER A 333 5.21 -7.76 -0.91
CA SER A 333 6.58 -8.27 -0.77
C SER A 333 7.61 -7.18 -0.46
N ILE A 334 7.51 -5.99 -1.08
CA ILE A 334 8.40 -4.87 -0.77
C ILE A 334 8.23 -4.48 0.71
N SER A 335 6.98 -4.36 1.17
CA SER A 335 6.69 -3.97 2.55
C SER A 335 7.14 -5.03 3.56
N VAL A 336 6.86 -6.32 3.30
CA VAL A 336 7.29 -7.45 4.16
C VAL A 336 8.82 -7.54 4.22
N ASP A 337 9.50 -7.38 3.08
CA ASP A 337 10.95 -7.43 3.03
C ASP A 337 11.57 -6.26 3.81
N VAL A 338 11.02 -5.04 3.70
CA VAL A 338 11.47 -3.90 4.51
C VAL A 338 11.35 -4.19 5.99
N LEU A 339 10.20 -4.67 6.46
CA LEU A 339 10.00 -5.02 7.86
C LEU A 339 11.04 -6.05 8.34
N ARG A 340 11.26 -7.11 7.56
CA ARG A 340 12.26 -8.16 7.87
C ARG A 340 13.68 -7.60 7.89
N TRP A 341 14.06 -6.73 6.95
CA TRP A 341 15.42 -6.15 6.88
C TRP A 341 15.72 -5.20 8.03
N ILE A 342 14.71 -4.57 8.62
CA ILE A 342 14.89 -3.71 9.79
C ILE A 342 14.53 -4.42 11.10
N GLY A 343 14.45 -5.77 11.07
CA GLY A 343 14.41 -6.63 12.25
C GLY A 343 13.04 -6.82 12.87
N TRP A 344 11.96 -6.84 12.06
CA TRP A 344 10.69 -7.40 12.49
C TRP A 344 10.57 -8.82 11.94
N ASP A 345 10.52 -9.81 12.81
CA ASP A 345 10.37 -11.21 12.45
C ASP A 345 8.93 -11.50 11.99
N ILE A 346 8.71 -11.42 10.69
CA ILE A 346 7.43 -11.71 10.06
C ILE A 346 7.40 -13.17 9.61
N PRO A 347 6.41 -13.97 10.07
CA PRO A 347 6.30 -15.37 9.70
C PRO A 347 6.17 -15.59 8.20
N VAL A 348 6.76 -16.69 7.73
CA VAL A 348 6.60 -17.18 6.37
C VAL A 348 5.39 -18.09 6.32
N ARG A 349 4.36 -17.70 5.57
CA ARG A 349 3.30 -18.63 5.16
C ARG A 349 3.77 -19.33 3.90
N GLY A 350 3.92 -20.66 3.92
CA GLY A 350 4.46 -21.44 2.82
C GLY A 350 3.85 -21.11 1.45
N SER A 351 4.48 -21.58 0.40
CA SER A 351 3.99 -21.37 -0.99
C SER A 351 2.67 -22.12 -1.24
N ALA A 352 1.86 -21.62 -2.16
CA ALA A 352 0.59 -22.24 -2.56
C ALA A 352 0.77 -23.62 -3.19
N GLY A 353 1.92 -23.91 -3.79
CA GLY A 353 2.15 -25.21 -4.40
C GLY A 353 3.48 -25.36 -5.13
N ARG A 354 4.60 -25.49 -4.40
CA ARG A 354 5.91 -25.74 -5.03
C ARG A 354 5.90 -26.95 -5.95
N LEU A 355 5.25 -28.04 -5.51
CA LEU A 355 5.11 -29.24 -6.34
C LEU A 355 4.24 -28.94 -7.57
N ALA A 356 3.13 -28.21 -7.39
CA ALA A 356 2.27 -27.77 -8.50
C ALA A 356 3.00 -26.84 -9.46
N ALA A 357 3.91 -25.99 -8.97
CA ALA A 357 4.75 -25.13 -9.81
C ALA A 357 5.63 -25.96 -10.74
N VAL A 358 6.32 -26.97 -10.20
CA VAL A 358 7.23 -27.84 -10.97
C VAL A 358 6.45 -28.69 -11.98
N LEU A 359 5.41 -29.39 -11.53
CA LEU A 359 4.63 -30.29 -12.38
C LEU A 359 3.75 -29.54 -13.38
N GLY A 360 3.27 -28.35 -13.03
CA GLY A 360 2.42 -27.52 -13.89
C GLY A 360 3.19 -26.70 -14.93
N PHE A 361 4.49 -26.49 -14.76
CA PHE A 361 5.29 -25.64 -15.66
C PHE A 361 5.17 -26.06 -17.14
N PRO A 362 5.33 -27.35 -17.51
CA PRO A 362 5.15 -27.80 -18.90
C PRO A 362 3.75 -27.52 -19.44
N TRP A 363 2.73 -27.72 -18.61
CA TRP A 363 1.35 -27.43 -18.97
C TRP A 363 1.12 -25.94 -19.21
N PHE A 364 1.70 -25.07 -18.39
CA PHE A 364 1.63 -23.61 -18.60
C PHE A 364 2.34 -23.18 -19.89
N VAL A 365 3.51 -23.77 -20.21
CA VAL A 365 4.21 -23.50 -21.47
C VAL A 365 3.31 -23.81 -22.67
N VAL A 366 2.65 -24.96 -22.66
CA VAL A 366 1.76 -25.39 -23.75
C VAL A 366 0.49 -24.55 -23.80
N LYS A 367 -0.17 -24.35 -22.67
CA LYS A 367 -1.42 -23.59 -22.57
C LYS A 367 -1.25 -22.14 -22.98
N GLU A 368 -0.24 -21.47 -22.45
CA GLU A 368 0.02 -20.05 -22.70
C GLU A 368 0.85 -19.80 -23.96
N ARG A 369 1.38 -20.84 -24.58
CA ARG A 369 2.28 -20.77 -25.75
C ARG A 369 3.44 -19.78 -25.52
N SER A 370 3.89 -19.65 -24.27
CA SER A 370 4.88 -18.67 -23.86
C SER A 370 5.65 -19.16 -22.63
N ILE A 371 6.96 -19.29 -22.76
CA ILE A 371 7.85 -19.63 -21.65
C ILE A 371 7.82 -18.51 -20.60
N ALA A 372 7.79 -17.24 -21.03
CA ALA A 372 7.76 -16.10 -20.09
C ALA A 372 6.51 -16.13 -19.20
N LYS A 373 5.32 -16.41 -19.75
CA LYS A 373 4.09 -16.55 -18.97
C LYS A 373 4.13 -17.78 -18.05
N ALA A 374 4.72 -18.88 -18.52
CA ALA A 374 4.90 -20.07 -17.69
C ALA A 374 5.87 -19.79 -16.51
N CYS A 375 6.93 -19.02 -16.71
CA CYS A 375 7.81 -18.55 -15.63
C CYS A 375 7.04 -17.67 -14.63
N THR A 376 6.20 -16.75 -15.11
CA THR A 376 5.37 -15.94 -14.22
C THR A 376 4.42 -16.80 -13.38
N ALA A 377 3.74 -17.77 -13.98
CA ALA A 377 2.86 -18.70 -13.25
C ALA A 377 3.65 -19.55 -12.23
N PHE A 378 4.85 -19.98 -12.61
CA PHE A 378 5.75 -20.68 -11.69
C PHE A 378 6.13 -19.83 -10.49
N ASP A 379 6.52 -18.58 -10.72
CA ASP A 379 6.90 -17.63 -9.66
C ASP A 379 5.75 -17.43 -8.66
N TYR A 380 4.51 -17.24 -9.13
CA TYR A 380 3.32 -17.15 -8.27
C TYR A 380 3.10 -18.39 -7.40
N LEU A 381 3.29 -19.57 -7.95
CA LEU A 381 3.11 -20.82 -7.20
C LEU A 381 4.26 -21.13 -6.25
N TRP A 382 5.44 -20.58 -6.52
CA TRP A 382 6.65 -20.83 -5.74
C TRP A 382 6.84 -19.87 -4.58
N GLU A 383 6.33 -18.66 -4.70
CA GLU A 383 6.59 -17.57 -3.76
C GLU A 383 5.95 -17.81 -2.37
N ASP A 384 6.55 -17.25 -1.34
CA ASP A 384 6.00 -17.12 0.00
C ASP A 384 4.68 -16.34 -0.04
N GLN A 385 3.60 -16.92 0.49
CA GLN A 385 2.28 -16.28 0.47
C GLN A 385 2.24 -14.98 1.27
N THR A 386 3.00 -14.87 2.35
CA THR A 386 3.12 -13.62 3.11
C THR A 386 3.67 -12.48 2.25
N ARG A 387 4.62 -12.78 1.36
CA ARG A 387 5.17 -11.81 0.42
C ARG A 387 4.28 -11.59 -0.80
N LEU A 388 3.60 -12.63 -1.24
CA LEU A 388 2.83 -12.59 -2.49
C LEU A 388 1.46 -11.94 -2.35
N LEU A 389 0.72 -12.27 -1.27
CA LEU A 389 -0.68 -11.95 -1.11
C LEU A 389 -0.89 -10.85 -0.06
N PRO A 390 -1.41 -9.67 -0.42
CA PRO A 390 -1.72 -8.59 0.53
C PRO A 390 -2.52 -9.03 1.74
N ALA A 391 -3.52 -9.90 1.56
CA ALA A 391 -4.31 -10.44 2.67
C ALA A 391 -3.46 -11.31 3.61
N ALA A 392 -2.57 -12.15 3.07
CA ALA A 392 -1.67 -12.98 3.89
C ALA A 392 -0.65 -12.10 4.63
N ALA A 393 -0.11 -11.07 3.98
CA ALA A 393 0.75 -10.08 4.64
C ALA A 393 0.04 -9.41 5.82
N PHE A 394 -1.18 -8.93 5.62
CA PHE A 394 -2.00 -8.31 6.67
C PHE A 394 -2.25 -9.27 7.84
N GLU A 395 -2.61 -10.50 7.56
CA GLU A 395 -2.89 -11.54 8.55
C GLU A 395 -1.65 -11.90 9.37
N GLU A 396 -0.49 -12.14 8.72
CA GLU A 396 0.73 -12.57 9.40
C GLU A 396 1.42 -11.42 10.16
N ILE A 397 1.51 -10.22 9.56
CA ILE A 397 2.07 -9.06 10.26
C ILE A 397 1.17 -8.66 11.42
N GLY A 398 -0.15 -8.68 11.22
CA GLY A 398 -1.11 -8.38 12.28
C GLY A 398 -1.06 -9.38 13.43
N ALA A 399 -0.92 -10.68 13.14
CA ALA A 399 -0.75 -11.71 14.16
C ALA A 399 0.58 -11.53 14.93
N SER A 400 1.66 -11.20 14.22
CA SER A 400 2.95 -10.89 14.83
C SER A 400 2.85 -9.65 15.74
N LEU A 401 2.17 -8.59 15.29
CA LEU A 401 1.92 -7.38 16.10
C LEU A 401 1.18 -7.69 17.40
N LEU A 402 0.11 -8.48 17.31
CA LEU A 402 -0.63 -8.92 18.51
C LEU A 402 0.25 -9.77 19.44
N GLY A 403 1.05 -10.67 18.88
CA GLY A 403 2.02 -11.46 19.64
C GLY A 403 3.05 -10.62 20.37
N LEU A 404 3.63 -9.59 19.71
CA LEU A 404 4.56 -8.66 20.33
C LEU A 404 3.91 -7.87 21.48
N ALA A 405 2.67 -7.41 21.30
CA ALA A 405 1.94 -6.68 22.33
C ALA A 405 1.63 -7.55 23.56
N MET A 406 1.26 -8.80 23.36
CA MET A 406 0.97 -9.75 24.43
C MET A 406 2.25 -10.16 25.18
N ALA A 407 3.35 -10.37 24.46
CA ALA A 407 4.63 -10.71 25.07
C ALA A 407 5.20 -9.58 25.94
N ALA A 408 4.98 -8.33 25.55
CA ALA A 408 5.45 -7.14 26.26
C ALA A 408 4.79 -6.95 27.65
N THR A 409 3.60 -7.53 27.88
CA THR A 409 2.94 -7.52 29.20
C THR A 409 3.53 -8.54 30.16
N ALA A 410 4.25 -9.55 29.67
CA ALA A 410 4.75 -10.66 30.48
C ALA A 410 6.12 -10.37 31.15
N ALA A 411 6.90 -9.41 30.66
CA ALA A 411 8.19 -9.06 31.26
C ALA A 411 8.56 -7.59 30.97
N PRO A 412 8.90 -6.76 32.00
CA PRO A 412 9.50 -5.47 31.75
C PRO A 412 10.87 -5.64 31.10
N ALA A 413 11.14 -4.84 30.07
CA ALA A 413 12.40 -4.86 29.35
C ALA A 413 13.56 -4.52 30.29
N GLN A 414 14.29 -5.54 30.74
CA GLN A 414 15.59 -5.41 31.38
C GLN A 414 16.66 -5.76 30.33
N GLY A 415 17.19 -4.74 29.65
CA GLY A 415 18.21 -4.99 28.61
C GLY A 415 18.69 -3.71 27.94
N PRO A 416 19.68 -3.80 27.04
CA PRO A 416 20.07 -2.67 26.22
C PRO A 416 18.89 -2.15 25.39
N PRO A 417 18.91 -0.85 24.99
CA PRO A 417 17.82 -0.26 24.19
C PRO A 417 17.51 -1.11 22.95
N ALA A 418 16.22 -1.25 22.63
CA ALA A 418 15.76 -1.98 21.47
C ALA A 418 16.45 -1.50 20.19
N ALA A 419 17.08 -2.42 19.48
CA ALA A 419 17.83 -2.14 18.25
C ALA A 419 17.04 -2.43 16.99
N THR A 420 15.98 -3.25 17.06
CA THR A 420 15.18 -3.70 15.92
C THR A 420 13.76 -3.14 15.98
N LEU A 421 13.11 -3.05 14.82
CA LEU A 421 11.74 -2.56 14.73
C LEU A 421 10.78 -3.38 15.61
N GLY A 422 10.86 -4.72 15.56
CA GLY A 422 9.99 -5.59 16.36
C GLY A 422 10.16 -5.36 17.86
N GLN A 423 11.41 -5.19 18.35
CA GLN A 423 11.67 -4.87 19.75
C GLN A 423 11.10 -3.51 20.16
N MET A 424 11.31 -2.48 19.33
CA MET A 424 10.75 -1.13 19.59
C MET A 424 9.22 -1.18 19.68
N VAL A 425 8.56 -1.90 18.75
CA VAL A 425 7.10 -2.06 18.78
C VAL A 425 6.65 -2.78 20.05
N ALA A 426 7.31 -3.88 20.44
CA ALA A 426 6.97 -4.62 21.66
C ALA A 426 7.09 -3.74 22.92
N GLU A 427 8.15 -2.94 23.01
CA GLU A 427 8.35 -2.06 24.15
C GLU A 427 7.30 -0.93 24.23
N ASP A 428 6.97 -0.30 23.09
CA ASP A 428 6.25 0.97 23.05
C ASP A 428 4.75 0.84 22.77
N VAL A 429 4.24 -0.32 22.31
CA VAL A 429 2.83 -0.47 21.99
C VAL A 429 1.96 -0.36 23.25
N ASP A 430 1.00 0.57 23.23
CA ASP A 430 0.03 0.78 24.32
C ASP A 430 -1.38 0.35 23.93
N ALA A 431 -1.70 0.34 22.63
CA ALA A 431 -2.95 -0.19 22.12
C ALA A 431 -2.81 -0.71 20.68
N ILE A 432 -3.71 -1.64 20.33
CA ILE A 432 -3.92 -2.09 18.95
C ILE A 432 -5.38 -1.87 18.60
N LEU A 433 -5.62 -1.08 17.56
CA LEU A 433 -6.92 -0.77 17.02
C LEU A 433 -7.15 -1.53 15.70
N PHE A 434 -8.40 -1.88 15.44
CA PHE A 434 -8.85 -2.27 14.11
C PHE A 434 -9.78 -1.20 13.57
N LEU A 435 -9.47 -0.68 12.38
CA LEU A 435 -10.27 0.30 11.67
C LEU A 435 -10.86 -0.33 10.41
N ARG A 436 -12.11 0.00 10.13
CA ARG A 436 -12.76 -0.28 8.85
C ARG A 436 -13.19 1.03 8.22
N LEU A 437 -12.71 1.29 7.00
CA LEU A 437 -13.09 2.44 6.19
C LEU A 437 -13.93 1.92 5.01
N PRO A 438 -15.16 2.40 4.85
CA PRO A 438 -16.05 1.95 3.78
C PRO A 438 -15.52 2.35 2.42
N GLN A 439 -15.93 1.63 1.40
CA GLN A 439 -15.83 2.07 0.04
C GLN A 439 -16.69 3.33 -0.15
N PHE A 440 -16.20 4.34 -0.86
CA PHE A 440 -17.02 5.50 -1.22
C PHE A 440 -18.05 5.09 -2.28
N PRO A 441 -19.34 5.38 -2.07
CA PRO A 441 -20.35 5.10 -3.07
C PRO A 441 -20.02 5.82 -4.38
N SER A 442 -20.15 5.11 -5.49
CA SER A 442 -19.88 5.65 -6.83
C SER A 442 -20.67 4.85 -7.86
N SER A 443 -20.75 5.34 -9.11
CA SER A 443 -21.44 4.65 -10.19
C SER A 443 -20.95 3.24 -10.47
N ARG A 444 -19.81 2.86 -9.90
CA ARG A 444 -19.20 1.54 -9.99
C ARG A 444 -18.89 0.96 -8.64
N ALA A 445 -19.52 1.48 -7.62
CA ALA A 445 -19.34 0.98 -6.28
C ALA A 445 -19.67 -0.51 -6.23
N PHE A 446 -18.70 -1.33 -5.91
CA PHE A 446 -18.93 -2.69 -5.47
C PHE A 446 -19.81 -2.72 -4.22
N GLY A 447 -19.86 -1.60 -3.48
CA GLY A 447 -20.60 -1.43 -2.25
C GLY A 447 -22.10 -1.63 -2.33
N ASP A 448 -22.70 -1.41 -3.49
CA ASP A 448 -24.14 -1.60 -3.69
C ASP A 448 -24.51 -2.98 -4.20
N SER A 449 -23.53 -3.80 -4.52
CA SER A 449 -23.73 -5.14 -5.02
C SER A 449 -22.83 -6.14 -4.31
N ALA A 450 -23.27 -7.36 -4.24
CA ALA A 450 -22.40 -8.49 -3.98
C ALA A 450 -21.23 -8.49 -4.98
N VAL A 451 -20.20 -9.24 -4.67
CA VAL A 451 -19.07 -9.53 -5.56
C VAL A 451 -19.57 -9.72 -7.00
N VAL A 452 -19.02 -8.95 -7.92
CA VAL A 452 -19.36 -9.03 -9.33
C VAL A 452 -18.21 -9.61 -10.13
N THR A 453 -18.56 -10.32 -11.22
CA THR A 453 -17.55 -10.82 -12.13
C THR A 453 -16.89 -9.68 -12.93
N PRO A 454 -15.67 -9.88 -13.49
CA PRO A 454 -15.01 -8.94 -14.40
C PRO A 454 -15.89 -8.47 -15.55
N ARG A 455 -16.70 -9.35 -16.05
CA ARG A 455 -17.62 -9.06 -17.14
C ARG A 455 -18.76 -8.14 -16.71
N GLU A 456 -19.37 -8.40 -15.56
CA GLU A 456 -20.43 -7.58 -14.99
C GLU A 456 -19.91 -6.19 -14.59
N PHE A 457 -18.72 -6.18 -14.00
CA PHE A 457 -18.04 -4.93 -13.67
C PHE A 457 -17.85 -4.06 -14.92
N ARG A 458 -17.30 -4.62 -16.00
CA ARG A 458 -17.11 -3.90 -17.26
C ARG A 458 -18.44 -3.43 -17.87
N ALA A 459 -19.49 -4.24 -17.76
CA ALA A 459 -20.82 -3.89 -18.27
C ALA A 459 -21.47 -2.71 -17.51
N ARG A 460 -21.08 -2.46 -16.27
CA ARG A 460 -21.58 -1.34 -15.44
C ARG A 460 -20.83 -0.01 -15.67
N LEU A 461 -19.84 0.02 -16.58
CA LEU A 461 -19.13 1.23 -16.91
C LEU A 461 -20.07 2.31 -17.45
N PRO A 462 -19.94 3.58 -17.01
CA PRO A 462 -20.64 4.69 -17.65
C PRO A 462 -20.36 4.72 -19.15
N LYS A 463 -21.40 4.92 -19.95
CA LYS A 463 -21.25 4.97 -21.41
C LYS A 463 -20.38 6.13 -21.89
N VAL A 464 -20.43 7.24 -21.16
CA VAL A 464 -19.66 8.46 -21.47
C VAL A 464 -19.02 8.95 -20.17
N PRO A 465 -17.87 8.41 -19.76
CA PRO A 465 -17.15 8.91 -18.61
C PRO A 465 -16.44 10.22 -18.95
N GLN A 466 -16.37 11.14 -18.00
CA GLN A 466 -15.48 12.29 -18.08
C GLN A 466 -14.06 11.82 -17.73
N VAL A 467 -13.19 11.66 -18.71
CA VAL A 467 -11.84 11.13 -18.53
C VAL A 467 -10.78 12.05 -19.10
N VAL A 468 -9.60 12.04 -18.47
CA VAL A 468 -8.37 12.64 -18.99
C VAL A 468 -7.52 11.52 -19.60
N PRO A 469 -7.15 11.61 -20.88
CA PRO A 469 -6.23 10.66 -21.46
C PRO A 469 -4.88 10.71 -20.73
N VAL A 470 -4.34 9.53 -20.39
CA VAL A 470 -2.98 9.42 -19.85
C VAL A 470 -2.07 9.10 -21.02
N PRO A 471 -1.19 10.03 -21.45
CA PRO A 471 -0.26 9.76 -22.53
C PRO A 471 0.71 8.67 -22.15
N ASP A 472 0.96 7.75 -23.08
CA ASP A 472 2.05 6.79 -22.92
C ASP A 472 3.38 7.51 -23.02
N ARG A 473 4.22 7.35 -22.00
CA ARG A 473 5.58 7.88 -21.97
C ARG A 473 6.53 6.85 -21.36
N SER A 474 7.56 6.52 -22.09
CA SER A 474 8.61 5.65 -21.57
C SER A 474 9.56 6.44 -20.68
N PHE A 475 10.09 5.78 -19.65
CA PHE A 475 11.11 6.40 -18.79
C PHE A 475 12.37 6.71 -19.62
N PRO A 476 12.89 7.96 -19.59
CA PRO A 476 14.03 8.36 -20.41
C PRO A 476 15.32 7.60 -20.04
N ASP A 477 15.99 6.99 -21.02
CA ASP A 477 17.23 6.26 -20.77
C ASP A 477 18.32 7.17 -20.19
N ALA A 478 18.37 8.45 -20.57
CA ALA A 478 19.30 9.44 -20.04
C ALA A 478 19.13 9.72 -18.53
N LEU A 479 17.99 9.35 -17.94
CA LEU A 479 17.74 9.46 -16.50
C LEU A 479 18.01 8.14 -15.76
N ARG A 480 18.26 7.03 -16.48
CA ARG A 480 18.64 5.76 -15.83
C ARG A 480 20.03 5.91 -15.20
N ASP A 481 20.16 5.35 -14.02
CA ASP A 481 21.47 5.27 -13.38
C ASP A 481 22.39 4.29 -14.13
N GLY A 482 23.63 4.70 -14.34
CA GLY A 482 24.67 3.81 -14.82
C GLY A 482 25.02 2.67 -13.85
N ASP A 483 24.67 2.83 -12.58
CA ASP A 483 24.92 1.86 -11.50
C ASP A 483 23.75 0.87 -11.31
N LEU A 484 22.95 0.62 -12.34
CA LEU A 484 21.92 -0.42 -12.28
C LEU A 484 22.53 -1.76 -11.91
N LEU A 485 22.03 -2.34 -10.82
CA LEU A 485 22.42 -3.70 -10.46
C LEU A 485 22.06 -4.65 -11.62
N PRO A 486 22.93 -5.60 -11.96
CA PRO A 486 22.63 -6.58 -12.99
C PRO A 486 21.32 -7.31 -12.61
N PRO A 487 20.49 -7.65 -13.61
CA PRO A 487 19.25 -8.37 -13.33
C PRO A 487 19.58 -9.63 -12.51
N ARG A 488 18.83 -9.84 -11.42
CA ARG A 488 18.98 -11.05 -10.62
C ARG A 488 18.91 -12.26 -11.54
N ARG A 489 19.89 -13.13 -11.45
CA ARG A 489 19.81 -14.44 -12.12
C ARG A 489 18.50 -15.11 -11.70
N PRO A 490 17.77 -15.73 -12.63
CA PRO A 490 16.59 -16.49 -12.27
C PRO A 490 16.97 -17.49 -11.17
N PRO A 491 16.13 -17.67 -10.15
CA PRO A 491 16.42 -18.56 -9.06
C PRO A 491 16.71 -19.98 -9.59
N SER A 492 17.61 -20.69 -8.95
CA SER A 492 17.97 -22.08 -9.27
C SER A 492 16.76 -23.03 -9.38
N SER A 493 15.62 -22.64 -8.82
CA SER A 493 14.32 -23.28 -8.97
C SER A 493 13.84 -23.43 -10.42
N TYR A 494 14.22 -22.53 -11.34
CA TYR A 494 13.91 -22.71 -12.78
C TYR A 494 14.68 -23.89 -13.40
N ALA A 495 15.89 -24.16 -12.94
CA ALA A 495 16.64 -25.33 -13.38
C ALA A 495 15.88 -26.63 -13.03
N ALA A 496 15.33 -26.71 -11.82
CA ALA A 496 14.52 -27.88 -11.40
C ALA A 496 13.24 -28.01 -12.25
N ALA A 497 12.56 -26.89 -12.59
CA ALA A 497 11.39 -26.90 -13.46
C ALA A 497 11.72 -27.30 -14.90
N ILE A 498 12.83 -26.83 -15.46
CA ILE A 498 13.30 -27.19 -16.79
C ILE A 498 13.67 -28.67 -16.85
N TRP A 499 14.44 -29.18 -15.86
CA TRP A 499 14.79 -30.59 -15.77
C TRP A 499 13.56 -31.48 -15.54
N GLY A 500 12.63 -31.06 -14.67
CA GLY A 500 11.34 -31.76 -14.48
C GLY A 500 10.53 -31.83 -15.78
N THR A 501 10.52 -30.75 -16.57
CA THR A 501 9.86 -30.71 -17.89
C THR A 501 10.53 -31.66 -18.88
N LEU A 502 11.85 -31.68 -18.94
CA LEU A 502 12.60 -32.60 -19.82
C LEU A 502 12.36 -34.06 -19.44
N LEU A 503 12.29 -34.37 -18.13
CA LEU A 503 12.03 -35.73 -17.67
C LEU A 503 10.58 -36.18 -17.91
N VAL A 504 9.60 -35.33 -17.63
CA VAL A 504 8.17 -35.72 -17.68
C VAL A 504 7.58 -35.64 -19.10
N VAL A 505 8.09 -34.76 -19.94
CA VAL A 505 7.57 -34.54 -21.30
C VAL A 505 8.57 -34.98 -22.36
N GLY A 506 9.83 -34.64 -22.22
CA GLY A 506 10.85 -34.88 -23.24
C GLY A 506 11.17 -36.38 -23.40
N ILE A 507 11.36 -37.09 -22.27
CA ILE A 507 11.67 -38.54 -22.33
C ILE A 507 10.52 -39.37 -22.88
N PRO A 508 9.26 -39.20 -22.44
CA PRO A 508 8.13 -39.93 -23.05
C PRO A 508 7.94 -39.63 -24.53
N ILE A 509 8.10 -38.40 -24.98
CA ILE A 509 8.01 -38.05 -26.40
C ILE A 509 9.15 -38.71 -27.17
N TRP A 510 10.36 -38.72 -26.65
CA TRP A 510 11.51 -39.35 -27.28
C TRP A 510 11.34 -40.87 -27.35
N LEU A 511 10.90 -41.52 -26.27
CA LEU A 511 10.57 -42.96 -26.23
C LEU A 511 9.45 -43.31 -27.19
N TYR A 512 8.39 -42.50 -27.28
CA TYR A 512 7.31 -42.67 -28.24
C TYR A 512 7.81 -42.58 -29.70
N ARG A 513 8.68 -41.61 -29.98
CA ARG A 513 9.30 -41.44 -31.31
C ARG A 513 10.22 -42.63 -31.66
N LEU A 514 10.99 -43.13 -30.69
CA LEU A 514 11.82 -44.32 -30.87
C LEU A 514 10.96 -45.57 -31.11
N TRP A 515 9.89 -45.73 -30.34
CA TRP A 515 8.96 -46.85 -30.52
C TRP A 515 8.27 -46.79 -31.89
N LYS A 516 7.82 -45.63 -32.33
CA LYS A 516 7.23 -45.42 -33.64
C LYS A 516 8.23 -45.72 -34.80
N ARG A 517 9.49 -45.31 -34.63
CA ARG A 517 10.56 -45.63 -35.61
C ARG A 517 10.91 -47.11 -35.64
N ARG A 518 10.90 -47.81 -34.51
CA ARG A 518 11.12 -49.26 -34.46
C ARG A 518 9.97 -50.01 -35.13
N ARG A 519 8.72 -49.63 -34.89
CA ARG A 519 7.56 -50.23 -35.55
C ARG A 519 7.56 -50.02 -37.06
N ALA A 520 7.98 -48.87 -37.55
CA ALA A 520 8.07 -48.62 -38.99
C ALA A 520 9.17 -49.45 -39.68
N ARG A 521 10.24 -49.83 -38.95
CA ARG A 521 11.32 -50.68 -39.43
C ARG A 521 11.01 -52.18 -39.34
N SER A 522 10.04 -52.60 -38.58
CA SER A 522 9.58 -53.98 -38.48
C SER A 522 8.40 -54.28 -39.41
N ALA A 523 7.89 -53.28 -40.11
CA ALA A 523 6.81 -53.41 -41.11
C ALA A 523 7.30 -53.26 -42.58
N SER A 524 8.60 -53.00 -42.75
CA SER A 524 9.32 -53.09 -44.03
C SER A 524 10.18 -54.35 -44.06
#